data_20b719d1554c7ed28a35eee5f899c8da
#
_entry.id   20b719d1554c7ed28a35eee5f899c8da
#
_cell.length_a   1.000
_cell.length_b   1.000
_cell.length_c   1.000
_cell.angle_alpha   90.00
_cell.angle_beta   90.00
_cell.angle_gamma   90.00
#
_symmetry.space_group_name_H-M   'P 1'
#
loop_
_entity.id
_entity.type
_entity.pdbx_description
1 polymer ?
#
loop_
_entity_poly.entity_id
_entity_poly.type
_entity_poly.pdbx_seq_one_letter_code
_entity_poly.pdbx_strand_id
1 'polypeptide(L)'
;MTIGAIIIGDEILSGKRQDKHFAKVVELLWARGMALDWAQYLGDDRMRLTAALAASFASGDIVFSFGGIGVTPDDHTRQAAAAALGTEIVLHPEAEREIRGRFADETTPQRLMLGEFPLGSAIIPNPYNRIPGFSIRRHYFFPGFPVMSWPMLEWVLDTQLAHLHHAVARDEQAIIVYEAPESALLDLMNRITQAYPQASLFSLPSFGGEGVRRHIELGMRGESAAVEQAMAEIRAEVARLGYEWAAR
;
A
#
# COMPACT_ATOMS: atom_id res chain seq x y z
N MET A 1 -10.52 -9.40 -4.41
CA MET A 1 -10.31 -7.95 -4.59
C MET A 1 -8.96 -7.63 -3.99
N THR A 2 -8.06 -7.13 -4.79
CA THR A 2 -6.67 -6.85 -4.44
C THR A 2 -6.46 -5.35 -4.21
N ILE A 3 -5.53 -5.00 -3.34
CA ILE A 3 -5.17 -3.62 -3.00
C ILE A 3 -3.69 -3.42 -3.33
N GLY A 4 -3.39 -2.41 -4.14
CA GLY A 4 -2.05 -2.06 -4.56
C GLY A 4 -1.61 -0.67 -4.12
N ALA A 5 -0.31 -0.44 -4.10
CA ALA A 5 0.29 0.88 -3.93
C ALA A 5 1.31 1.17 -5.04
N ILE A 6 1.30 2.39 -5.55
CA ILE A 6 2.30 2.90 -6.49
C ILE A 6 2.98 4.10 -5.85
N ILE A 7 4.31 4.04 -5.70
CA ILE A 7 5.12 5.10 -5.12
C ILE A 7 6.00 5.66 -6.23
N ILE A 8 5.85 6.96 -6.49
CA ILE A 8 6.42 7.63 -7.64
C ILE A 8 7.40 8.71 -7.18
N GLY A 9 8.59 8.71 -7.72
CA GLY A 9 9.61 9.71 -7.51
C GLY A 9 11.02 9.19 -7.78
N ASP A 10 11.77 9.89 -8.63
CA ASP A 10 13.17 9.60 -8.91
C ASP A 10 14.06 9.74 -7.68
N GLU A 11 13.70 10.61 -6.73
CA GLU A 11 14.40 10.77 -5.47
C GLU A 11 14.29 9.54 -4.55
N ILE A 12 13.20 8.78 -4.69
CA ILE A 12 13.04 7.51 -3.97
C ILE A 12 13.91 6.44 -4.64
N LEU A 13 13.85 6.31 -5.96
CA LEU A 13 14.64 5.32 -6.70
C LEU A 13 16.14 5.58 -6.62
N SER A 14 16.56 6.84 -6.54
CA SER A 14 17.97 7.20 -6.36
C SER A 14 18.46 7.11 -4.92
N GLY A 15 17.58 6.81 -3.95
CA GLY A 15 17.93 6.76 -2.53
C GLY A 15 18.19 8.13 -1.88
N LYS A 16 17.94 9.24 -2.59
CA LYS A 16 18.04 10.60 -2.02
C LYS A 16 17.00 10.85 -0.92
N ARG A 17 15.84 10.21 -1.03
CA ARG A 17 14.80 10.18 0.01
C ARG A 17 14.39 8.75 0.29
N GLN A 18 14.12 8.47 1.56
CA GLN A 18 13.54 7.20 1.97
C GLN A 18 12.02 7.27 1.80
N ASP A 19 11.43 6.25 1.21
CA ASP A 19 9.98 6.09 1.19
C ASP A 19 9.42 5.94 2.60
N LYS A 20 8.31 6.62 2.84
CA LYS A 20 7.54 6.55 4.09
C LYS A 20 6.09 6.13 3.86
N HIS A 21 5.68 6.01 2.60
CA HIS A 21 4.29 5.71 2.25
C HIS A 21 3.99 4.23 2.39
N PHE A 22 4.89 3.34 1.94
CA PHE A 22 4.66 1.90 2.00
C PHE A 22 4.31 1.41 3.40
N ALA A 23 5.15 1.72 4.39
CA ALA A 23 4.91 1.31 5.78
C ALA A 23 3.60 1.88 6.33
N LYS A 24 3.29 3.15 6.01
CA LYS A 24 2.05 3.80 6.46
C LYS A 24 0.80 3.23 5.81
N VAL A 25 0.85 2.89 4.53
CA VAL A 25 -0.26 2.20 3.85
C VAL A 25 -0.54 0.85 4.49
N VAL A 26 0.52 0.06 4.75
CA VAL A 26 0.38 -1.24 5.44
C VAL A 26 -0.26 -1.07 6.81
N GLU A 27 0.23 -0.10 7.63
CA GLU A 27 -0.33 0.21 8.95
C GLU A 27 -1.81 0.57 8.89
N LEU A 28 -2.18 1.52 8.02
CA LEU A 28 -3.54 2.04 7.92
C LEU A 28 -4.54 1.00 7.40
N LEU A 29 -4.11 0.17 6.45
CA LEU A 29 -4.92 -0.94 5.94
C LEU A 29 -5.13 -2.00 7.01
N TRP A 30 -4.05 -2.39 7.69
CA TRP A 30 -4.11 -3.40 8.75
C TRP A 30 -5.05 -2.99 9.89
N ALA A 31 -4.94 -1.73 10.34
CA ALA A 31 -5.83 -1.18 11.37
C ALA A 31 -7.32 -1.27 11.00
N ARG A 32 -7.64 -1.42 9.71
CA ARG A 32 -9.01 -1.53 9.17
C ARG A 32 -9.36 -2.96 8.69
N GLY A 33 -8.56 -3.96 9.07
CA GLY A 33 -8.79 -5.35 8.68
C GLY A 33 -8.53 -5.64 7.20
N MET A 34 -7.79 -4.76 6.51
CA MET A 34 -7.40 -4.90 5.12
C MET A 34 -5.89 -5.21 5.00
N ALA A 35 -5.46 -5.66 3.83
CA ALA A 35 -4.04 -5.91 3.57
C ALA A 35 -3.63 -5.30 2.22
N LEU A 36 -2.36 -4.88 2.14
CA LEU A 36 -1.73 -4.53 0.88
C LEU A 36 -1.27 -5.81 0.18
N ASP A 37 -1.68 -6.02 -1.06
CA ASP A 37 -1.34 -7.22 -1.83
C ASP A 37 -0.10 -7.03 -2.69
N TRP A 38 0.13 -5.81 -3.21
CA TRP A 38 1.31 -5.49 -4.00
C TRP A 38 1.70 -4.02 -3.88
N ALA A 39 2.99 -3.74 -4.14
CA ALA A 39 3.50 -2.37 -4.26
C ALA A 39 4.47 -2.27 -5.44
N GLN A 40 4.49 -1.10 -6.07
CA GLN A 40 5.38 -0.78 -7.17
C GLN A 40 6.04 0.58 -6.96
N TYR A 41 7.35 0.64 -7.18
CA TYR A 41 8.12 1.88 -7.17
C TYR A 41 8.45 2.28 -8.60
N LEU A 42 8.15 3.52 -8.97
CA LEU A 42 8.35 4.06 -10.31
C LEU A 42 9.08 5.42 -10.24
N GLY A 43 9.88 5.70 -11.26
CA GLY A 43 10.42 7.03 -11.50
C GLY A 43 9.43 7.92 -12.24
N ASP A 44 9.82 9.17 -12.46
CA ASP A 44 9.01 10.22 -13.07
C ASP A 44 8.93 10.15 -14.61
N ASP A 45 9.28 9.01 -15.21
CA ASP A 45 9.16 8.80 -16.66
C ASP A 45 7.70 8.64 -17.09
N ARG A 46 7.21 9.57 -17.87
CA ARG A 46 5.81 9.64 -18.32
C ARG A 46 5.34 8.39 -19.06
N MET A 47 6.21 7.80 -19.91
CA MET A 47 5.81 6.63 -20.70
C MET A 47 5.66 5.39 -19.82
N ARG A 48 6.61 5.19 -18.91
CA ARG A 48 6.56 4.09 -17.93
C ARG A 48 5.37 4.22 -16.99
N LEU A 49 5.11 5.42 -16.47
CA LEU A 49 3.94 5.72 -15.65
C LEU A 49 2.64 5.43 -16.40
N THR A 50 2.53 5.85 -17.68
CA THR A 50 1.34 5.56 -18.50
C THR A 50 1.13 4.06 -18.68
N ALA A 51 2.17 3.30 -18.99
CA ALA A 51 2.07 1.85 -19.16
C ALA A 51 1.69 1.12 -17.86
N ALA A 52 2.32 1.51 -16.74
CA ALA A 52 2.01 0.93 -15.42
C ALA A 52 0.58 1.24 -14.99
N LEU A 53 0.12 2.47 -15.15
CA LEU A 53 -1.26 2.88 -14.83
C LEU A 53 -2.27 2.21 -15.76
N ALA A 54 -1.99 2.03 -17.05
CA ALA A 54 -2.87 1.31 -17.96
C ALA A 54 -3.07 -0.16 -17.52
N ALA A 55 -1.98 -0.84 -17.17
CA ALA A 55 -2.04 -2.21 -16.62
C ALA A 55 -2.82 -2.25 -15.29
N SER A 56 -2.57 -1.29 -14.42
CA SER A 56 -3.24 -1.18 -13.12
C SER A 56 -4.74 -0.89 -13.26
N PHE A 57 -5.14 0.02 -14.15
CA PHE A 57 -6.57 0.27 -14.43
C PHE A 57 -7.30 -0.95 -15.01
N ALA A 58 -6.58 -1.80 -15.74
CA ALA A 58 -7.14 -3.03 -16.32
C ALA A 58 -7.30 -4.16 -15.29
N SER A 59 -6.53 -4.17 -14.18
CA SER A 59 -6.61 -5.22 -13.15
C SER A 59 -7.91 -5.17 -12.34
N GLY A 60 -8.52 -3.99 -12.22
CA GLY A 60 -9.69 -3.76 -11.37
C GLY A 60 -9.38 -3.66 -9.87
N ASP A 61 -8.10 -3.59 -9.52
CA ASP A 61 -7.63 -3.42 -8.14
C ASP A 61 -7.99 -2.04 -7.57
N ILE A 62 -7.99 -1.94 -6.25
CA ILE A 62 -7.93 -0.67 -5.54
C ILE A 62 -6.47 -0.25 -5.46
N VAL A 63 -6.14 0.95 -5.91
CA VAL A 63 -4.75 1.41 -5.98
C VAL A 63 -4.57 2.78 -5.34
N PHE A 64 -3.59 2.87 -4.45
CA PHE A 64 -3.15 4.11 -3.82
C PHE A 64 -1.85 4.57 -4.47
N SER A 65 -1.87 5.72 -5.16
CA SER A 65 -0.70 6.27 -5.86
C SER A 65 -0.19 7.52 -5.18
N PHE A 66 1.09 7.59 -4.90
CA PHE A 66 1.75 8.68 -4.18
C PHE A 66 2.83 9.31 -5.03
N GLY A 67 2.75 10.62 -5.24
CA GLY A 67 3.76 11.41 -5.97
C GLY A 67 3.36 11.81 -7.40
N GLY A 68 4.08 12.77 -7.95
CA GLY A 68 3.98 13.23 -9.34
C GLY A 68 2.67 13.92 -9.74
N ILE A 69 1.83 14.40 -8.79
CA ILE A 69 0.58 15.10 -9.09
C ILE A 69 0.68 16.63 -8.99
N GLY A 70 1.86 17.16 -8.74
CA GLY A 70 2.13 18.59 -8.73
C GLY A 70 2.15 19.23 -10.12
N VAL A 71 2.81 20.39 -10.23
CA VAL A 71 2.92 21.17 -11.48
C VAL A 71 4.35 21.46 -11.89
N THR A 72 5.32 20.81 -11.24
CA THR A 72 6.71 20.90 -11.66
C THR A 72 6.96 20.08 -12.94
N PRO A 73 8.00 20.36 -13.72
CA PRO A 73 8.22 19.69 -14.98
C PRO A 73 8.38 18.16 -14.92
N ASP A 74 8.71 17.63 -13.75
CA ASP A 74 8.83 16.21 -13.43
C ASP A 74 7.53 15.55 -12.95
N ASP A 75 6.48 16.35 -12.65
CA ASP A 75 5.17 15.85 -12.24
C ASP A 75 4.37 15.32 -13.45
N HIS A 76 4.40 14.03 -13.68
CA HIS A 76 3.77 13.40 -14.84
C HIS A 76 2.56 12.51 -14.54
N THR A 77 2.24 12.25 -13.27
CA THR A 77 1.23 11.26 -12.87
C THR A 77 -0.17 11.59 -13.40
N ARG A 78 -0.60 12.85 -13.37
CA ARG A 78 -1.92 13.27 -13.88
C ARG A 78 -2.03 13.03 -15.39
N GLN A 79 -1.02 13.43 -16.14
CA GLN A 79 -0.93 13.25 -17.58
C GLN A 79 -0.84 11.77 -17.97
N ALA A 80 -0.09 10.99 -17.20
CA ALA A 80 0.04 9.54 -17.40
C ALA A 80 -1.30 8.83 -17.13
N ALA A 81 -2.02 9.21 -16.08
CA ALA A 81 -3.34 8.67 -15.78
C ALA A 81 -4.37 8.98 -16.88
N ALA A 82 -4.40 10.23 -17.37
CA ALA A 82 -5.26 10.63 -18.48
C ALA A 82 -4.93 9.84 -19.76
N ALA A 83 -3.65 9.73 -20.12
CA ALA A 83 -3.20 8.97 -21.28
C ALA A 83 -3.54 7.47 -21.17
N ALA A 84 -3.35 6.87 -19.99
CA ALA A 84 -3.69 5.47 -19.73
C ALA A 84 -5.18 5.17 -19.87
N LEU A 85 -6.03 6.16 -19.63
CA LEU A 85 -7.48 6.06 -19.75
C LEU A 85 -8.02 6.51 -21.11
N GLY A 86 -7.16 7.09 -21.98
CA GLY A 86 -7.57 7.67 -23.24
C GLY A 86 -8.49 8.88 -23.09
N THR A 87 -8.30 9.69 -22.04
CA THR A 87 -9.10 10.87 -21.72
C THR A 87 -8.24 12.14 -21.69
N GLU A 88 -8.89 13.30 -21.65
CA GLU A 88 -8.23 14.59 -21.53
C GLU A 88 -8.05 15.01 -20.07
N ILE A 89 -7.16 15.97 -19.84
CA ILE A 89 -6.99 16.66 -18.55
C ILE A 89 -7.83 17.93 -18.59
N VAL A 90 -8.63 18.15 -17.54
CA VAL A 90 -9.50 19.31 -17.40
C VAL A 90 -9.39 19.91 -16.01
N LEU A 91 -9.59 21.23 -15.88
CA LEU A 91 -9.69 21.86 -14.57
C LEU A 91 -11.00 21.39 -13.89
N HIS A 92 -10.84 20.68 -12.77
CA HIS A 92 -11.97 20.13 -12.04
C HIS A 92 -12.70 21.24 -11.25
N PRO A 93 -14.03 21.42 -11.40
CA PRO A 93 -14.74 22.56 -10.79
C PRO A 93 -14.63 22.64 -9.26
N GLU A 94 -14.64 21.50 -8.58
CA GLU A 94 -14.47 21.46 -7.12
C GLU A 94 -13.03 21.74 -6.70
N ALA A 95 -12.04 21.24 -7.46
CA ALA A 95 -10.64 21.54 -7.22
C ALA A 95 -10.36 23.04 -7.40
N GLU A 96 -10.94 23.67 -8.44
CA GLU A 96 -10.85 25.11 -8.64
C GLU A 96 -11.40 25.89 -7.44
N ARG A 97 -12.56 25.49 -6.92
CA ARG A 97 -13.14 26.14 -5.72
C ARG A 97 -12.22 26.05 -4.50
N GLU A 98 -11.64 24.87 -4.25
CA GLU A 98 -10.72 24.65 -3.14
C GLU A 98 -9.43 25.48 -3.30
N ILE A 99 -8.85 25.49 -4.50
CA ILE A 99 -7.63 26.24 -4.80
C ILE A 99 -7.88 27.75 -4.69
N ARG A 100 -8.99 28.26 -5.25
CA ARG A 100 -9.39 29.67 -5.10
C ARG A 100 -9.65 30.02 -3.64
N GLY A 101 -10.30 29.16 -2.89
CA GLY A 101 -10.50 29.32 -1.45
C GLY A 101 -9.20 29.32 -0.65
N ARG A 102 -8.16 28.67 -1.12
CA ARG A 102 -6.82 28.65 -0.51
C ARG A 102 -6.02 29.92 -0.81
N PHE A 103 -6.02 30.37 -2.06
CA PHE A 103 -5.13 31.43 -2.54
C PHE A 103 -5.81 32.79 -2.68
N ALA A 104 -7.16 32.84 -2.69
CA ALA A 104 -7.94 34.07 -2.86
C ALA A 104 -7.39 34.91 -4.04
N ASP A 105 -7.02 36.18 -3.78
CA ASP A 105 -6.51 37.12 -4.78
C ASP A 105 -5.13 36.71 -5.37
N GLU A 106 -4.45 35.80 -4.71
CA GLU A 106 -3.17 35.22 -5.22
C GLU A 106 -3.37 34.05 -6.17
N THR A 107 -4.60 33.71 -6.56
CA THR A 107 -4.87 32.63 -7.50
C THR A 107 -4.32 32.96 -8.89
N THR A 108 -3.39 32.17 -9.36
CA THR A 108 -2.80 32.32 -10.71
C THR A 108 -3.20 31.13 -11.59
N PRO A 109 -3.09 31.26 -12.94
CA PRO A 109 -3.31 30.11 -13.83
C PRO A 109 -2.43 28.91 -13.47
N GLN A 110 -1.18 29.11 -13.08
CA GLN A 110 -0.26 28.05 -12.67
C GLN A 110 -0.74 27.32 -11.40
N ARG A 111 -1.32 28.07 -10.44
CA ARG A 111 -1.93 27.44 -9.23
C ARG A 111 -3.18 26.65 -9.56
N LEU A 112 -3.96 27.08 -10.56
CA LEU A 112 -5.15 26.35 -11.02
C LEU A 112 -4.78 25.02 -11.71
N MET A 113 -3.61 24.91 -12.33
CA MET A 113 -3.14 23.63 -12.89
C MET A 113 -3.05 22.54 -11.84
N LEU A 114 -2.90 22.84 -10.55
CA LEU A 114 -2.96 21.87 -9.46
C LEU A 114 -4.32 21.18 -9.32
N GLY A 115 -5.36 21.71 -9.90
CA GLY A 115 -6.71 21.16 -9.96
C GLY A 115 -7.08 20.55 -11.31
N GLU A 116 -6.14 20.42 -12.23
CA GLU A 116 -6.34 19.79 -13.52
C GLU A 116 -6.17 18.26 -13.39
N PHE A 117 -7.24 17.51 -13.62
CA PHE A 117 -7.28 16.06 -13.46
C PHE A 117 -7.87 15.40 -14.71
N PRO A 118 -7.67 14.07 -14.91
CA PRO A 118 -8.35 13.31 -15.95
C PRO A 118 -9.85 13.52 -15.90
N LEU A 119 -10.49 13.74 -17.03
CA LEU A 119 -11.94 13.92 -17.12
C LEU A 119 -12.68 12.74 -16.47
N GLY A 120 -13.65 13.04 -15.62
CA GLY A 120 -14.39 12.03 -14.85
C GLY A 120 -13.76 11.68 -13.48
N SER A 121 -12.71 12.39 -13.08
CA SER A 121 -12.18 12.29 -11.73
C SER A 121 -13.12 12.85 -10.67
N ALA A 122 -12.97 12.41 -9.43
CA ALA A 122 -13.50 13.07 -8.24
C ALA A 122 -12.33 13.60 -7.39
N ILE A 123 -12.55 14.67 -6.60
CA ILE A 123 -11.49 15.19 -5.74
C ILE A 123 -11.34 14.36 -4.46
N ILE A 124 -10.10 14.31 -3.95
CA ILE A 124 -9.78 13.83 -2.61
C ILE A 124 -9.41 15.07 -1.79
N PRO A 125 -10.17 15.43 -0.74
CA PRO A 125 -9.90 16.60 0.06
C PRO A 125 -8.53 16.55 0.72
N ASN A 126 -7.84 17.69 0.74
CA ASN A 126 -6.56 17.82 1.43
C ASN A 126 -6.73 18.76 2.64
N PRO A 127 -6.81 18.22 3.85
CA PRO A 127 -7.02 19.02 5.05
C PRO A 127 -5.82 19.90 5.42
N TYR A 128 -4.63 19.59 4.89
CA TYR A 128 -3.42 20.34 5.20
C TYR A 128 -3.36 21.70 4.49
N ASN A 129 -3.68 21.74 3.19
CA ASN A 129 -3.49 22.96 2.40
C ASN A 129 -4.60 23.22 1.37
N ARG A 130 -5.68 22.45 1.36
CA ARG A 130 -6.81 22.55 0.43
C ARG A 130 -6.47 22.34 -1.05
N ILE A 131 -5.27 21.87 -1.38
CA ILE A 131 -4.91 21.47 -2.74
C ILE A 131 -5.25 19.98 -2.86
N PRO A 132 -6.33 19.61 -3.57
CA PRO A 132 -6.84 18.25 -3.52
C PRO A 132 -5.96 17.27 -4.31
N GLY A 133 -6.04 16.00 -3.95
CA GLY A 133 -5.74 14.90 -4.85
C GLY A 133 -6.96 14.55 -5.70
N PHE A 134 -6.87 13.44 -6.43
CA PHE A 134 -7.99 12.97 -7.23
C PHE A 134 -8.14 11.46 -7.20
N SER A 135 -9.34 10.99 -7.48
CA SER A 135 -9.61 9.58 -7.72
C SER A 135 -10.34 9.41 -9.05
N ILE A 136 -10.04 8.34 -9.75
CA ILE A 136 -10.74 7.92 -10.93
C ILE A 136 -10.82 6.39 -10.98
N ARG A 137 -12.00 5.84 -11.29
CA ARG A 137 -12.28 4.42 -11.12
C ARG A 137 -11.97 3.97 -9.68
N ARG A 138 -11.05 3.04 -9.48
CA ARG A 138 -10.62 2.54 -8.15
C ARG A 138 -9.20 2.97 -7.78
N HIS A 139 -8.68 4.03 -8.40
CA HIS A 139 -7.35 4.58 -8.18
C HIS A 139 -7.46 5.92 -7.46
N TYR A 140 -6.64 6.10 -6.44
CA TYR A 140 -6.59 7.25 -5.55
C TYR A 140 -5.21 7.85 -5.60
N PHE A 141 -5.11 9.11 -6.05
CA PHE A 141 -3.84 9.79 -6.31
C PHE A 141 -3.59 10.88 -5.29
N PHE A 142 -2.46 10.79 -4.63
CA PHE A 142 -2.05 11.66 -3.53
C PHE A 142 -0.73 12.36 -3.84
N PRO A 143 -0.46 13.56 -3.24
CA PRO A 143 0.87 14.17 -3.31
C PRO A 143 1.92 13.28 -2.63
N GLY A 144 3.19 13.45 -3.01
CA GLY A 144 4.32 12.71 -2.43
C GLY A 144 4.74 13.15 -1.01
N PHE A 145 4.04 14.07 -0.38
CA PHE A 145 4.37 14.57 0.96
C PHE A 145 3.54 13.90 2.05
N PRO A 146 4.16 13.15 2.99
CA PRO A 146 3.45 12.42 4.04
C PRO A 146 2.44 13.26 4.83
N VAL A 147 2.80 14.50 5.18
CA VAL A 147 1.93 15.41 5.94
C VAL A 147 0.60 15.73 5.23
N MET A 148 0.57 15.63 3.91
CA MET A 148 -0.63 15.79 3.09
C MET A 148 -1.30 14.46 2.77
N SER A 149 -0.53 13.52 2.23
CA SER A 149 -1.06 12.27 1.68
C SER A 149 -1.65 11.34 2.72
N TRP A 150 -1.09 11.27 3.94
CA TRP A 150 -1.59 10.35 4.95
C TRP A 150 -3.00 10.70 5.46
N PRO A 151 -3.31 11.96 5.84
CA PRO A 151 -4.69 12.33 6.19
C PRO A 151 -5.68 12.18 5.02
N MET A 152 -5.21 12.37 3.78
CA MET A 152 -6.03 12.16 2.59
C MET A 152 -6.32 10.67 2.38
N LEU A 153 -5.33 9.79 2.58
CA LEU A 153 -5.51 8.35 2.53
C LEU A 153 -6.48 7.88 3.63
N GLU A 154 -6.31 8.34 4.86
CA GLU A 154 -7.23 8.04 5.96
C GLU A 154 -8.66 8.45 5.60
N TRP A 155 -8.85 9.66 5.04
CA TRP A 155 -10.15 10.12 4.59
C TRP A 155 -10.75 9.17 3.52
N VAL A 156 -9.97 8.74 2.51
CA VAL A 156 -10.44 7.78 1.49
C VAL A 156 -10.85 6.46 2.13
N LEU A 157 -10.00 5.93 3.01
CA LEU A 157 -10.27 4.67 3.71
C LEU A 157 -11.56 4.75 4.54
N ASP A 158 -11.75 5.83 5.28
CA ASP A 158 -12.83 5.96 6.26
C ASP A 158 -14.16 6.45 5.66
N THR A 159 -14.14 7.00 4.43
CA THR A 159 -15.36 7.45 3.74
C THR A 159 -15.71 6.62 2.52
N GLN A 160 -14.79 6.48 1.57
CA GLN A 160 -15.09 5.80 0.30
C GLN A 160 -14.95 4.28 0.41
N LEU A 161 -14.04 3.79 1.25
CA LEU A 161 -13.74 2.37 1.43
C LEU A 161 -14.18 1.80 2.79
N ALA A 162 -14.91 2.55 3.60
CA ALA A 162 -15.39 2.13 4.91
C ALA A 162 -16.18 0.80 4.87
N HIS A 163 -16.87 0.53 3.79
CA HIS A 163 -17.61 -0.71 3.57
C HIS A 163 -16.73 -1.97 3.47
N LEU A 164 -15.42 -1.80 3.34
CA LEU A 164 -14.42 -2.88 3.28
C LEU A 164 -13.77 -3.16 4.64
N HIS A 165 -14.00 -2.29 5.63
CA HIS A 165 -13.39 -2.43 6.94
C HIS A 165 -13.85 -3.72 7.62
N HIS A 166 -12.89 -4.52 8.08
CA HIS A 166 -13.12 -5.78 8.80
C HIS A 166 -14.13 -6.72 8.11
N ALA A 167 -14.28 -6.61 6.77
CA ALA A 167 -15.16 -7.48 5.99
C ALA A 167 -14.77 -8.97 6.14
N VAL A 168 -13.48 -9.24 6.39
CA VAL A 168 -12.94 -10.53 6.77
C VAL A 168 -12.10 -10.33 8.03
N ALA A 169 -12.36 -11.11 9.07
CA ALA A 169 -11.53 -11.10 10.28
C ALA A 169 -10.12 -11.59 9.92
N ARG A 170 -9.10 -10.75 10.16
CA ARG A 170 -7.69 -11.05 9.87
C ARG A 170 -6.88 -11.08 11.15
N ASP A 171 -5.90 -11.97 11.18
CA ASP A 171 -4.97 -12.14 12.28
C ASP A 171 -3.55 -12.42 11.78
N GLU A 172 -2.59 -12.20 12.65
CA GLU A 172 -1.20 -12.59 12.45
C GLU A 172 -0.69 -13.21 13.74
N GLN A 173 -0.22 -14.44 13.65
CA GLN A 173 0.39 -15.17 14.76
C GLN A 173 1.72 -15.74 14.35
N ALA A 174 2.67 -15.76 15.28
CA ALA A 174 3.99 -16.34 15.07
C ALA A 174 4.51 -17.03 16.33
N ILE A 175 5.48 -17.90 16.12
CA ILE A 175 6.33 -18.46 17.16
C ILE A 175 7.81 -18.24 16.81
N ILE A 176 8.64 -18.18 17.82
CA ILE A 176 10.10 -18.18 17.68
C ILE A 176 10.57 -19.62 17.86
N VAL A 177 11.12 -20.22 16.81
CA VAL A 177 11.66 -21.59 16.82
C VAL A 177 13.17 -21.50 16.93
N TYR A 178 13.74 -22.04 18.02
CA TYR A 178 15.16 -21.94 18.30
C TYR A 178 15.95 -23.07 17.64
N GLU A 179 17.15 -22.74 17.15
CA GLU A 179 18.18 -23.64 16.61
C GLU A 179 17.73 -24.58 15.49
N ALA A 180 16.50 -24.42 14.95
CA ALA A 180 16.03 -25.19 13.83
C ALA A 180 16.69 -24.68 12.53
N PRO A 181 17.26 -25.55 11.69
CA PRO A 181 17.55 -25.16 10.32
C PRO A 181 16.24 -25.06 9.53
N GLU A 182 16.10 -24.04 8.70
CA GLU A 182 14.88 -23.81 7.90
C GLU A 182 14.51 -25.03 7.04
N SER A 183 15.50 -25.72 6.54
CA SER A 183 15.32 -26.97 5.77
C SER A 183 14.60 -28.09 6.54
N ALA A 184 14.73 -28.13 7.86
CA ALA A 184 14.04 -29.13 8.68
C ALA A 184 12.54 -28.85 8.85
N LEU A 185 12.12 -27.62 8.57
CA LEU A 185 10.72 -27.17 8.64
C LEU A 185 10.05 -27.09 7.25
N LEU A 186 10.79 -27.38 6.17
CA LEU A 186 10.32 -27.18 4.80
C LEU A 186 9.05 -28.00 4.49
N ASP A 187 9.02 -29.29 4.87
CA ASP A 187 7.86 -30.15 4.63
C ASP A 187 6.63 -29.66 5.41
N LEU A 188 6.81 -29.18 6.63
CA LEU A 188 5.77 -28.55 7.42
C LEU A 188 5.25 -27.30 6.70
N MET A 189 6.13 -26.38 6.31
CA MET A 189 5.77 -25.14 5.64
C MET A 189 5.00 -25.39 4.34
N ASN A 190 5.46 -26.34 3.51
CA ASN A 190 4.79 -26.72 2.28
C ASN A 190 3.37 -27.27 2.54
N ARG A 191 3.23 -28.16 3.52
CA ARG A 191 1.93 -28.73 3.89
C ARG A 191 0.96 -27.66 4.38
N ILE A 192 1.41 -26.78 5.27
CA ILE A 192 0.59 -25.68 5.82
C ILE A 192 0.16 -24.71 4.72
N THR A 193 1.06 -24.31 3.83
CA THR A 193 0.73 -23.40 2.71
C THR A 193 -0.34 -24.00 1.78
N GLN A 194 -0.30 -25.31 1.55
CA GLN A 194 -1.30 -25.99 0.72
C GLN A 194 -2.65 -26.16 1.43
N ALA A 195 -2.62 -26.43 2.75
CA ALA A 195 -3.83 -26.67 3.53
C ALA A 195 -4.62 -25.40 3.84
N TYR A 196 -3.94 -24.26 3.94
CA TYR A 196 -4.52 -22.99 4.36
C TYR A 196 -4.29 -21.86 3.32
N PRO A 197 -4.88 -21.95 2.12
CA PRO A 197 -4.67 -20.95 1.06
C PRO A 197 -5.25 -19.56 1.38
N GLN A 198 -6.06 -19.43 2.44
CA GLN A 198 -6.65 -18.16 2.93
C GLN A 198 -5.69 -17.37 3.84
N ALA A 199 -4.52 -17.96 4.16
CA ALA A 199 -3.48 -17.32 4.95
C ALA A 199 -2.12 -17.53 4.31
N SER A 200 -1.21 -16.59 4.51
CA SER A 200 0.15 -16.64 4.03
C SER A 200 1.09 -17.05 5.15
N LEU A 201 1.91 -18.07 4.91
CA LEU A 201 2.99 -18.44 5.79
C LEU A 201 4.18 -17.49 5.59
N PHE A 202 4.84 -17.12 6.67
CA PHE A 202 6.14 -16.44 6.63
C PHE A 202 7.16 -17.14 7.53
N SER A 203 8.40 -17.13 7.09
CA SER A 203 9.57 -17.64 7.79
C SER A 203 10.67 -16.57 7.74
N LEU A 204 11.09 -16.07 8.90
CA LEU A 204 12.08 -15.01 9.04
C LEU A 204 13.26 -15.52 9.87
N PRO A 205 14.31 -16.04 9.22
CA PRO A 205 15.48 -16.56 9.92
C PRO A 205 16.32 -15.44 10.51
N SER A 206 16.77 -15.65 11.75
CA SER A 206 17.76 -14.84 12.46
C SER A 206 18.99 -15.69 12.72
N PHE A 207 20.15 -15.21 12.28
CA PHE A 207 21.42 -15.90 12.49
C PHE A 207 21.97 -15.76 13.92
N GLY A 208 21.24 -15.03 14.79
CA GLY A 208 21.70 -14.73 16.14
C GLY A 208 22.76 -13.64 16.17
N GLY A 209 23.31 -13.38 17.36
CA GLY A 209 24.35 -12.38 17.62
C GLY A 209 24.70 -12.34 19.10
N GLU A 210 25.42 -11.32 19.57
CA GLU A 210 25.77 -11.20 20.99
C GLU A 210 24.50 -11.27 21.86
N GLY A 211 24.36 -12.36 22.63
CA GLY A 211 23.22 -12.60 23.53
C GLY A 211 21.90 -13.02 22.85
N VAL A 212 21.86 -13.16 21.54
CA VAL A 212 20.66 -13.59 20.79
C VAL A 212 20.90 -14.98 20.20
N ARG A 213 20.07 -15.94 20.59
CA ARG A 213 20.09 -17.30 20.02
C ARG A 213 19.65 -17.28 18.55
N ARG A 214 20.26 -18.13 17.73
CA ARG A 214 19.76 -18.42 16.38
C ARG A 214 18.31 -18.88 16.46
N HIS A 215 17.45 -18.37 15.61
CA HIS A 215 16.03 -18.72 15.59
C HIS A 215 15.38 -18.43 14.24
N ILE A 216 14.20 -18.98 14.05
CA ILE A 216 13.28 -18.64 12.97
C ILE A 216 12.01 -18.10 13.59
N GLU A 217 11.58 -16.92 13.17
CA GLU A 217 10.21 -16.50 13.38
C GLU A 217 9.35 -17.15 12.31
N LEU A 218 8.48 -18.10 12.73
CA LEU A 218 7.58 -18.83 11.85
C LEU A 218 6.15 -18.47 12.18
N GLY A 219 5.41 -17.97 11.20
CA GLY A 219 4.07 -17.48 11.44
C GLY A 219 3.14 -17.56 10.23
N MET A 220 1.89 -17.20 10.50
CA MET A 220 0.80 -17.12 9.54
C MET A 220 0.12 -15.77 9.64
N ARG A 221 -0.28 -15.21 8.50
CA ARG A 221 -1.04 -13.97 8.40
C ARG A 221 -2.17 -14.14 7.38
N GLY A 222 -3.40 -13.84 7.77
CA GLY A 222 -4.56 -13.99 6.87
C GLY A 222 -5.89 -14.03 7.61
N GLU A 223 -6.83 -14.83 7.12
CA GLU A 223 -8.12 -15.03 7.78
C GLU A 223 -7.94 -15.66 9.16
N SER A 224 -8.53 -15.07 10.20
CA SER A 224 -8.29 -15.44 11.60
C SER A 224 -8.49 -16.94 11.88
N ALA A 225 -9.56 -17.54 11.35
CA ALA A 225 -9.83 -18.97 11.55
C ALA A 225 -8.75 -19.86 10.91
N ALA A 226 -8.25 -19.50 9.71
CA ALA A 226 -7.19 -20.23 9.05
C ALA A 226 -5.86 -20.06 9.79
N VAL A 227 -5.55 -18.85 10.26
CA VAL A 227 -4.35 -18.56 11.05
C VAL A 227 -4.34 -19.37 12.35
N GLU A 228 -5.45 -19.39 13.09
CA GLU A 228 -5.55 -20.14 14.35
C GLU A 228 -5.31 -21.64 14.16
N GLN A 229 -5.99 -22.25 13.17
CA GLN A 229 -5.84 -23.67 12.86
C GLN A 229 -4.42 -24.02 12.38
N ALA A 230 -3.88 -23.24 11.44
CA ALA A 230 -2.53 -23.44 10.92
C ALA A 230 -1.47 -23.31 12.02
N MET A 231 -1.59 -22.31 12.90
CA MET A 231 -0.67 -22.13 14.01
C MET A 231 -0.74 -23.22 15.05
N ALA A 232 -1.90 -23.83 15.27
CA ALA A 232 -2.04 -25.00 16.14
C ALA A 232 -1.24 -26.18 15.56
N GLU A 233 -1.36 -26.47 14.27
CA GLU A 233 -0.59 -27.51 13.59
C GLU A 233 0.92 -27.22 13.57
N ILE A 234 1.32 -25.96 13.32
CA ILE A 234 2.73 -25.55 13.33
C ILE A 234 3.34 -25.80 14.71
N ARG A 235 2.70 -25.39 15.79
CA ARG A 235 3.18 -25.61 17.18
C ARG A 235 3.32 -27.08 17.49
N ALA A 236 2.33 -27.89 17.13
CA ALA A 236 2.35 -29.34 17.37
C ALA A 236 3.48 -30.03 16.64
N GLU A 237 3.71 -29.69 15.37
CA GLU A 237 4.74 -30.31 14.55
C GLU A 237 6.15 -29.88 14.96
N VAL A 238 6.36 -28.59 15.26
CA VAL A 238 7.64 -28.07 15.78
C VAL A 238 8.03 -28.78 17.09
N ALA A 239 7.08 -28.99 17.98
CA ALA A 239 7.28 -29.75 19.23
C ALA A 239 7.58 -31.22 18.92
N ARG A 240 6.88 -31.87 17.97
CA ARG A 240 7.13 -33.25 17.55
C ARG A 240 8.53 -33.45 16.96
N LEU A 241 9.02 -32.45 16.23
CA LEU A 241 10.38 -32.45 15.69
C LEU A 241 11.46 -32.21 16.77
N GLY A 242 11.07 -31.91 18.00
CA GLY A 242 11.97 -31.73 19.14
C GLY A 242 12.61 -30.34 19.23
N TYR A 243 12.10 -29.35 18.51
CA TYR A 243 12.60 -27.98 18.60
C TYR A 243 11.91 -27.22 19.72
N GLU A 244 12.73 -26.44 20.45
CA GLU A 244 12.25 -25.47 21.43
C GLU A 244 11.60 -24.28 20.70
N TRP A 245 10.46 -23.80 21.21
CA TRP A 245 9.82 -22.63 20.70
C TRP A 245 9.20 -21.76 21.81
N ALA A 246 8.99 -20.48 21.50
CA ALA A 246 8.28 -19.51 22.36
C ALA A 246 7.23 -18.77 21.54
N ALA A 247 6.17 -18.29 22.21
CA ALA A 247 5.23 -17.35 21.59
C ALA A 247 5.96 -16.01 21.35
N ARG A 248 5.59 -15.37 20.25
CA ARG A 248 6.11 -14.04 19.93
C ARG A 248 5.26 -12.96 20.62
#